data_d09b58315d4a260896c3bda44ff83615
#
_entry.id   d09b58315d4a260896c3bda44ff83615
#
_cell.length_a   1.000
_cell.length_b   1.000
_cell.length_c   1.000
_cell.angle_alpha   90.00
_cell.angle_beta   90.00
_cell.angle_gamma   90.00
#
_symmetry.space_group_name_H-M   'P 1'
#
loop_
_entity.id
_entity.type
_entity.pdbx_description
1 polymer ?
#
loop_
_entity_poly.entity_id
_entity_poly.type
_entity_poly.pdbx_seq_one_letter_code
_entity_poly.pdbx_strand_id
1 'polypeptide(L)'
;SGLSLRVFGVLLTSFFENVTLNRSGSAINRKFDFSSLKDLGVTFYENESSIILDGKLNAGTVNINKLDSSQILTGLLITLPFLNDNSIIKCKDLVSKPYIDITLSLLDDLGIQIKNNNYKEFVVEGNQELKRNKVIVEGDWSSAAFHLVGAAISGSITINGLNLKSLQGDKEILSVLKKCGAELKIKNNSVTVIKN
;
A
#
# COMPACT_ATOMS: atom_id res chain seq x y z
N SER A 1 -3.20 2.87 -12.27
CA SER A 1 -3.08 3.74 -11.08
C SER A 1 -1.61 3.87 -10.67
N GLY A 2 -1.25 4.96 -9.98
CA GLY A 2 0.13 5.15 -9.51
C GLY A 2 0.60 4.07 -8.51
N LEU A 3 -0.32 3.57 -7.69
CA LEU A 3 -0.06 2.47 -6.76
C LEU A 3 0.31 1.19 -7.53
N SER A 4 -0.52 0.81 -8.51
CA SER A 4 -0.30 -0.40 -9.29
C SER A 4 1.05 -0.37 -10.01
N LEU A 5 1.42 0.75 -10.65
CA LEU A 5 2.70 0.87 -11.34
C LEU A 5 3.89 0.68 -10.39
N ARG A 6 3.83 1.24 -9.17
CA ARG A 6 4.92 1.09 -8.21
C ARG A 6 4.99 -0.31 -7.62
N VAL A 7 3.88 -0.86 -7.15
CA VAL A 7 3.86 -2.19 -6.53
C VAL A 7 4.18 -3.28 -7.55
N PHE A 8 3.50 -3.28 -8.71
CA PHE A 8 3.77 -4.27 -9.76
C PHE A 8 5.13 -4.06 -10.41
N GLY A 9 5.63 -2.82 -10.52
CA GLY A 9 6.98 -2.57 -11.00
C GLY A 9 8.02 -3.34 -10.19
N VAL A 10 7.97 -3.22 -8.86
CA VAL A 10 8.87 -3.98 -7.98
C VAL A 10 8.65 -5.49 -8.12
N LEU A 11 7.39 -5.95 -8.06
CA LEU A 11 7.08 -7.37 -8.13
C LEU A 11 7.56 -8.01 -9.44
N LEU A 12 7.32 -7.37 -10.58
CA LEU A 12 7.65 -7.92 -11.89
C LEU A 12 9.17 -8.05 -12.09
N THR A 13 10.00 -7.19 -11.50
CA THR A 13 11.45 -7.30 -11.58
C THR A 13 12.02 -8.51 -10.84
N SER A 14 11.25 -9.17 -9.97
CA SER A 14 11.66 -10.46 -9.39
C SER A 14 11.53 -11.63 -10.37
N PHE A 15 10.68 -11.50 -11.39
CA PHE A 15 10.45 -12.53 -12.42
C PHE A 15 11.17 -12.25 -13.74
N PHE A 16 11.29 -10.97 -14.12
CA PHE A 16 11.77 -10.52 -15.43
C PHE A 16 12.92 -9.55 -15.30
N GLU A 17 13.92 -9.66 -16.17
CA GLU A 17 15.08 -8.75 -16.22
C GLU A 17 14.74 -7.40 -16.87
N ASN A 18 13.76 -7.38 -17.77
CA ASN A 18 13.32 -6.19 -18.48
C ASN A 18 11.82 -6.02 -18.34
N VAL A 19 11.39 -4.96 -17.66
CA VAL A 19 9.98 -4.64 -17.43
C VAL A 19 9.66 -3.26 -17.97
N THR A 20 8.71 -3.19 -18.90
CA THR A 20 8.20 -1.90 -19.41
C THR A 20 6.80 -1.65 -18.88
N LEU A 21 6.63 -0.58 -18.11
CA LEU A 21 5.37 -0.14 -17.55
C LEU A 21 4.82 1.04 -18.37
N ASN A 22 3.84 0.81 -19.21
CA ASN A 22 3.19 1.86 -20.00
C ASN A 22 2.30 2.74 -19.12
N ARG A 23 2.36 4.04 -19.33
CA ARG A 23 1.57 5.05 -18.63
C ARG A 23 0.47 5.60 -19.52
N SER A 24 -0.71 5.79 -18.95
CA SER A 24 -1.83 6.42 -19.65
C SER A 24 -2.66 7.28 -18.68
N GLY A 25 -3.45 8.18 -19.23
CA GLY A 25 -4.31 9.08 -18.45
C GLY A 25 -3.55 9.86 -17.40
N SER A 26 -4.04 9.93 -16.17
CA SER A 26 -3.43 10.70 -15.08
C SER A 26 -2.04 10.20 -14.64
N ALA A 27 -1.61 9.00 -15.04
CA ALA A 27 -0.30 8.48 -14.72
C ALA A 27 0.83 9.12 -15.54
N ILE A 28 0.52 9.71 -16.71
CA ILE A 28 1.52 10.38 -17.56
C ILE A 28 2.17 11.55 -16.81
N ASN A 29 1.38 12.33 -16.08
CA ASN A 29 1.84 13.54 -15.39
C ASN A 29 2.40 13.26 -13.98
N ARG A 30 2.51 12.00 -13.56
CA ARG A 30 3.03 11.62 -12.24
C ARG A 30 4.50 11.23 -12.37
N LYS A 31 5.31 11.74 -11.45
CA LYS A 31 6.69 11.29 -11.29
C LYS A 31 6.71 9.92 -10.59
N PHE A 32 7.57 9.06 -11.10
CA PHE A 32 7.86 7.76 -10.51
C PHE A 32 9.35 7.71 -10.20
N ASP A 33 9.70 7.27 -9.03
CA ASP A 33 11.09 7.08 -8.63
C ASP A 33 11.27 5.63 -8.15
N PHE A 34 12.15 4.92 -8.81
CA PHE A 34 12.57 3.55 -8.49
C PHE A 34 14.06 3.48 -8.17
N SER A 35 14.70 4.64 -7.91
CA SER A 35 16.15 4.73 -7.72
C SER A 35 16.67 3.86 -6.58
N SER A 36 15.88 3.67 -5.53
CA SER A 36 16.21 2.79 -4.41
C SER A 36 16.40 1.32 -4.82
N LEU A 37 15.76 0.87 -5.91
CA LEU A 37 15.93 -0.50 -6.40
C LEU A 37 17.33 -0.78 -6.95
N LYS A 38 18.12 0.25 -7.23
CA LYS A 38 19.52 0.11 -7.68
C LYS A 38 20.36 -0.67 -6.66
N ASP A 39 20.09 -0.48 -5.36
CA ASP A 39 20.76 -1.22 -4.29
C ASP A 39 20.49 -2.72 -4.38
N LEU A 40 19.41 -3.12 -5.06
CA LEU A 40 18.99 -4.51 -5.25
C LEU A 40 19.16 -5.01 -6.70
N GLY A 41 19.91 -4.29 -7.53
CA GLY A 41 20.28 -4.71 -8.89
C GLY A 41 19.35 -4.27 -10.01
N VAL A 42 18.37 -3.39 -9.74
CA VAL A 42 17.44 -2.89 -10.76
C VAL A 42 17.69 -1.40 -11.02
N THR A 43 17.94 -1.05 -12.26
CA THR A 43 18.01 0.35 -12.73
C THR A 43 16.69 0.75 -13.39
N PHE A 44 16.39 2.05 -13.44
CA PHE A 44 15.20 2.52 -14.12
C PHE A 44 15.46 3.71 -15.04
N TYR A 45 14.64 3.77 -16.08
CA TYR A 45 14.61 4.87 -17.04
C TYR A 45 13.16 5.29 -17.21
N GLU A 46 12.90 6.59 -17.29
CA GLU A 46 11.57 7.15 -17.48
C GLU A 46 11.56 7.99 -18.76
N ASN A 47 10.56 7.76 -19.61
CA ASN A 47 10.23 8.62 -20.75
C ASN A 47 8.77 9.12 -20.61
N GLU A 48 8.27 9.87 -21.59
CA GLU A 48 6.93 10.46 -21.53
C GLU A 48 5.80 9.44 -21.33
N SER A 49 5.90 8.25 -21.91
CA SER A 49 4.83 7.26 -21.96
C SER A 49 5.11 5.98 -21.18
N SER A 50 6.34 5.75 -20.72
CA SER A 50 6.70 4.50 -20.06
C SER A 50 7.77 4.66 -19.00
N ILE A 51 7.85 3.67 -18.11
CA ILE A 51 8.93 3.42 -17.18
C ILE A 51 9.54 2.09 -17.55
N ILE A 52 10.85 2.05 -17.74
CA ILE A 52 11.61 0.84 -18.04
C ILE A 52 12.42 0.51 -16.81
N LEU A 53 12.23 -0.70 -16.30
CA LEU A 53 13.02 -1.28 -15.21
C LEU A 53 13.91 -2.36 -15.82
N ASP A 54 15.23 -2.22 -15.63
CA ASP A 54 16.24 -3.09 -16.19
C ASP A 54 17.08 -3.72 -15.08
N GLY A 55 17.24 -5.03 -15.14
CA GLY A 55 17.85 -5.87 -14.12
C GLY A 55 16.85 -6.66 -13.31
N LYS A 56 17.32 -7.75 -12.71
CA LYS A 56 16.54 -8.63 -11.85
C LYS A 56 16.67 -8.21 -10.39
N LEU A 57 15.56 -8.16 -9.67
CA LEU A 57 15.54 -7.84 -8.26
C LEU A 57 16.21 -8.96 -7.45
N ASN A 58 17.23 -8.60 -6.69
CA ASN A 58 17.94 -9.49 -5.78
C ASN A 58 17.63 -9.14 -4.32
N ALA A 59 17.80 -10.10 -3.44
CA ALA A 59 17.81 -9.87 -2.01
C ALA A 59 19.04 -9.02 -1.60
N GLY A 60 18.93 -8.27 -0.52
CA GLY A 60 20.03 -7.44 -0.02
C GLY A 60 19.55 -6.31 0.89
N THR A 61 20.42 -5.32 1.07
CA THR A 61 20.08 -4.13 1.85
C THR A 61 19.69 -2.99 0.93
N VAL A 62 18.52 -2.39 1.19
CA VAL A 62 18.00 -1.24 0.44
C VAL A 62 17.69 -0.08 1.37
N ASN A 63 17.97 1.14 0.93
CA ASN A 63 17.67 2.36 1.67
C ASN A 63 16.51 3.10 1.02
N ILE A 64 15.42 3.28 1.79
CA ILE A 64 14.23 4.03 1.39
C ILE A 64 14.30 5.41 2.05
N ASN A 65 14.40 6.45 1.25
CA ASN A 65 14.45 7.82 1.70
C ASN A 65 13.05 8.46 1.71
N LYS A 66 12.93 9.64 2.30
CA LYS A 66 11.66 10.39 2.42
C LYS A 66 11.00 10.69 1.05
N LEU A 67 11.80 10.80 0.00
CA LEU A 67 11.32 11.04 -1.37
C LEU A 67 10.75 9.77 -2.02
N ASP A 68 11.15 8.59 -1.54
CA ASP A 68 10.63 7.33 -2.02
C ASP A 68 9.17 7.16 -1.57
N SER A 69 8.34 6.69 -2.47
CA SER A 69 6.95 6.44 -2.16
C SER A 69 6.81 5.26 -1.20
N SER A 70 5.95 5.37 -0.18
CA SER A 70 5.54 4.22 0.65
C SER A 70 5.03 3.03 -0.20
N GLN A 71 4.64 3.29 -1.44
CA GLN A 71 4.19 2.27 -2.39
C GLN A 71 5.34 1.42 -2.95
N ILE A 72 6.57 1.98 -3.07
CA ILE A 72 7.78 1.19 -3.38
C ILE A 72 8.10 0.29 -2.19
N LEU A 73 8.04 0.82 -0.96
CA LEU A 73 8.21 0.00 0.25
C LEU A 73 7.19 -1.14 0.30
N THR A 74 5.90 -0.87 0.01
CA THR A 74 4.87 -1.92 -0.11
C THR A 74 5.26 -2.97 -1.14
N GLY A 75 5.74 -2.58 -2.32
CA GLY A 75 6.21 -3.50 -3.35
C GLY A 75 7.36 -4.39 -2.85
N LEU A 76 8.34 -3.81 -2.15
CA LEU A 76 9.47 -4.55 -1.57
C LEU A 76 9.01 -5.52 -0.47
N LEU A 77 8.13 -5.09 0.46
CA LEU A 77 7.60 -5.95 1.52
C LEU A 77 6.82 -7.15 0.97
N ILE A 78 6.12 -6.96 -0.17
CA ILE A 78 5.38 -8.04 -0.85
C ILE A 78 6.34 -8.99 -1.60
N THR A 79 7.47 -8.50 -2.12
CA THR A 79 8.31 -9.26 -3.05
C THR A 79 9.48 -9.96 -2.37
N LEU A 80 10.20 -9.26 -1.48
CA LEU A 80 11.45 -9.76 -0.88
C LEU A 80 11.30 -11.06 -0.09
N PRO A 81 10.17 -11.35 0.61
CA PRO A 81 10.02 -12.62 1.32
C PRO A 81 10.15 -13.87 0.45
N PHE A 82 9.88 -13.75 -0.85
CA PHE A 82 9.91 -14.86 -1.81
C PHE A 82 11.24 -15.00 -2.56
N LEU A 83 12.21 -14.13 -2.31
CA LEU A 83 13.56 -14.25 -2.86
C LEU A 83 14.39 -15.25 -2.04
N ASN A 84 15.50 -15.72 -2.62
CA ASN A 84 16.29 -16.81 -2.03
C ASN A 84 17.05 -16.43 -0.75
N ASP A 85 17.36 -15.13 -0.56
CA ASP A 85 18.18 -14.66 0.54
C ASP A 85 17.46 -13.61 1.38
N ASN A 86 17.96 -13.34 2.58
CA ASN A 86 17.42 -12.35 3.49
C ASN A 86 17.67 -10.93 2.99
N SER A 87 16.76 -10.04 3.35
CA SER A 87 16.85 -8.63 2.98
C SER A 87 16.65 -7.70 4.18
N ILE A 88 17.22 -6.50 4.10
CA ILE A 88 17.05 -5.44 5.08
C ILE A 88 16.60 -4.18 4.36
N ILE A 89 15.44 -3.65 4.75
CA ILE A 89 14.96 -2.37 4.24
C ILE A 89 15.16 -1.33 5.33
N LYS A 90 16.01 -0.32 5.09
CA LYS A 90 16.21 0.81 6.00
C LYS A 90 15.39 2.00 5.53
N CYS A 91 14.57 2.56 6.42
CA CYS A 91 13.68 3.66 6.09
C CYS A 91 14.05 4.92 6.87
N LYS A 92 14.12 6.05 6.18
CA LYS A 92 14.29 7.37 6.78
C LYS A 92 13.00 8.18 6.60
N ASP A 93 12.41 8.62 7.74
CA ASP A 93 11.24 9.51 7.77
C ASP A 93 10.00 8.99 7.03
N LEU A 94 9.62 7.73 7.28
CA LEU A 94 8.42 7.13 6.70
C LEU A 94 7.14 7.87 7.16
N VAL A 95 6.38 8.41 6.19
CA VAL A 95 5.20 9.25 6.45
C VAL A 95 3.91 8.42 6.53
N SER A 96 3.70 7.49 5.63
CA SER A 96 2.41 6.78 5.45
C SER A 96 2.37 5.43 6.17
N LYS A 97 2.61 5.42 7.49
CA LYS A 97 2.63 4.20 8.31
C LYS A 97 1.36 3.34 8.22
N PRO A 98 0.12 3.89 8.28
CA PRO A 98 -1.08 3.05 8.22
C PRO A 98 -1.16 2.14 6.99
N TYR A 99 -0.69 2.61 5.83
CA TYR A 99 -0.67 1.78 4.61
C TYR A 99 0.36 0.65 4.68
N ILE A 100 1.47 0.87 5.39
CA ILE A 100 2.45 -0.19 5.65
C ILE A 100 1.87 -1.20 6.64
N ASP A 101 1.14 -0.75 7.66
CA ASP A 101 0.48 -1.63 8.63
C ASP A 101 -0.55 -2.54 7.95
N ILE A 102 -1.32 -2.03 6.97
CA ILE A 102 -2.22 -2.85 6.15
C ILE A 102 -1.42 -3.95 5.42
N THR A 103 -0.29 -3.58 4.81
CA THR A 103 0.56 -4.53 4.08
C THR A 103 1.12 -5.60 5.02
N LEU A 104 1.67 -5.20 6.17
CA LEU A 104 2.24 -6.11 7.15
C LEU A 104 1.18 -7.05 7.74
N SER A 105 0.00 -6.51 8.09
CA SER A 105 -1.11 -7.30 8.60
C SER A 105 -1.59 -8.35 7.58
N LEU A 106 -1.70 -7.97 6.30
CA LEU A 106 -2.08 -8.90 5.25
C LEU A 106 -1.03 -10.00 5.05
N LEU A 107 0.25 -9.65 5.06
CA LEU A 107 1.35 -10.60 4.91
C LEU A 107 1.39 -11.57 6.10
N ASP A 108 1.20 -11.08 7.33
CA ASP A 108 1.12 -11.91 8.53
C ASP A 108 -0.08 -12.87 8.48
N ASP A 109 -1.26 -12.40 8.06
CA ASP A 109 -2.44 -13.24 7.82
C ASP A 109 -2.19 -14.35 6.78
N LEU A 110 -1.32 -14.10 5.80
CA LEU A 110 -0.89 -15.08 4.80
C LEU A 110 0.24 -15.97 5.29
N GLY A 111 0.79 -15.72 6.48
CA GLY A 111 1.85 -16.49 7.12
C GLY A 111 3.27 -16.05 6.79
N ILE A 112 3.41 -14.86 6.17
CA ILE A 112 4.70 -14.23 5.89
C ILE A 112 5.12 -13.38 7.08
N GLN A 113 6.35 -13.61 7.56
CA GLN A 113 6.89 -12.92 8.73
C GLN A 113 7.89 -11.84 8.31
N ILE A 114 7.65 -10.62 8.76
CA ILE A 114 8.54 -9.47 8.57
C ILE A 114 8.73 -8.78 9.92
N LYS A 115 9.98 -8.64 10.35
CA LYS A 115 10.29 -7.92 11.59
C LYS A 115 10.34 -6.43 11.31
N ASN A 116 9.44 -5.68 11.94
CA ASN A 116 9.38 -4.22 11.87
C ASN A 116 10.07 -3.60 13.10
N ASN A 117 11.20 -2.96 12.90
CA ASN A 117 11.93 -2.23 13.92
C ASN A 117 11.53 -0.74 13.90
N ASN A 118 10.33 -0.44 14.44
CA ASN A 118 9.78 0.91 14.59
C ASN A 118 9.74 1.72 13.28
N TYR A 119 9.46 1.09 12.14
CA TYR A 119 9.43 1.68 10.79
C TYR A 119 10.75 2.30 10.34
N LYS A 120 11.84 2.07 11.07
CA LYS A 120 13.19 2.50 10.68
C LYS A 120 13.92 1.42 9.89
N GLU A 121 13.58 0.18 10.17
CA GLU A 121 14.17 -0.98 9.52
C GLU A 121 13.15 -2.12 9.48
N PHE A 122 13.09 -2.80 8.34
CA PHE A 122 12.36 -4.06 8.18
C PHE A 122 13.37 -5.16 7.86
N VAL A 123 13.35 -6.23 8.66
CA VAL A 123 14.16 -7.43 8.39
C VAL A 123 13.24 -8.47 7.77
N VAL A 124 13.58 -8.90 6.57
CA VAL A 124 12.81 -9.80 5.75
C VAL A 124 13.62 -11.08 5.53
N GLU A 125 13.16 -12.20 6.07
CA GLU A 125 13.74 -13.50 5.75
C GLU A 125 13.27 -13.92 4.35
N GLY A 126 14.18 -14.48 3.56
CA GLY A 126 13.89 -15.02 2.24
C GLY A 126 13.30 -16.42 2.29
N ASN A 127 13.02 -16.99 1.10
CA ASN A 127 12.49 -18.35 0.94
C ASN A 127 11.19 -18.63 1.72
N GLN A 128 10.37 -17.60 1.99
CA GLN A 128 9.10 -17.79 2.65
C GLN A 128 8.03 -18.28 1.67
N GLU A 129 7.08 -19.04 2.18
CA GLU A 129 5.95 -19.56 1.42
C GLU A 129 4.63 -19.09 2.03
N LEU A 130 3.63 -18.85 1.19
CA LEU A 130 2.28 -18.53 1.63
C LEU A 130 1.66 -19.73 2.35
N LYS A 131 1.27 -19.55 3.60
CA LYS A 131 0.57 -20.58 4.41
C LYS A 131 -0.93 -20.56 4.19
N ARG A 132 -1.47 -19.52 3.59
CA ARG A 132 -2.88 -19.35 3.26
C ARG A 132 -3.01 -18.83 1.84
N ASN A 133 -4.06 -19.27 1.14
CA ASN A 133 -4.35 -18.92 -0.26
C ASN A 133 -5.68 -18.17 -0.43
N LYS A 134 -6.29 -17.73 0.68
CA LYS A 134 -7.57 -17.01 0.66
C LYS A 134 -7.46 -15.72 1.44
N VAL A 135 -7.82 -14.63 0.78
CA VAL A 135 -7.89 -13.28 1.35
C VAL A 135 -9.31 -12.75 1.17
N ILE A 136 -9.82 -12.08 2.20
CA ILE A 136 -11.07 -11.32 2.12
C ILE A 136 -10.69 -9.85 2.03
N VAL A 137 -11.00 -9.23 0.89
CA VAL A 137 -10.79 -7.79 0.70
C VAL A 137 -11.88 -7.03 1.44
N GLU A 138 -11.49 -6.16 2.35
CA GLU A 138 -12.42 -5.32 3.10
C GLU A 138 -12.93 -4.13 2.26
N GLY A 139 -14.02 -3.50 2.70
CA GLY A 139 -14.56 -2.30 2.07
C GLY A 139 -13.58 -1.13 2.13
N ASP A 140 -13.57 -0.32 1.07
CA ASP A 140 -12.69 0.83 0.92
C ASP A 140 -13.23 2.05 1.69
N TRP A 141 -12.55 2.42 2.78
CA TRP A 141 -12.91 3.59 3.59
C TRP A 141 -12.67 4.92 2.87
N SER A 142 -11.71 4.98 1.94
CA SER A 142 -11.48 6.18 1.14
C SER A 142 -12.70 6.49 0.26
N SER A 143 -13.20 5.49 -0.47
CA SER A 143 -14.42 5.63 -1.28
C SER A 143 -15.66 5.89 -0.41
N ALA A 144 -15.78 5.17 0.72
CA ALA A 144 -16.90 5.34 1.64
C ALA A 144 -16.97 6.78 2.20
N ALA A 145 -15.83 7.39 2.51
CA ALA A 145 -15.76 8.72 3.09
C ALA A 145 -16.49 9.78 2.26
N PHE A 146 -16.37 9.74 0.93
CA PHE A 146 -17.09 10.69 0.04
C PHE A 146 -18.60 10.57 0.20
N HIS A 147 -19.12 9.36 0.24
CA HIS A 147 -20.56 9.10 0.38
C HIS A 147 -21.08 9.50 1.75
N LEU A 148 -20.31 9.21 2.80
CA LEU A 148 -20.66 9.56 4.19
C LEU A 148 -20.70 11.08 4.38
N VAL A 149 -19.72 11.83 3.82
CA VAL A 149 -19.72 13.30 3.84
C VAL A 149 -20.90 13.86 3.06
N GLY A 150 -21.17 13.34 1.85
CA GLY A 150 -22.31 13.78 1.04
C GLY A 150 -23.64 13.60 1.79
N ALA A 151 -23.82 12.48 2.49
CA ALA A 151 -25.02 12.22 3.27
C ALA A 151 -25.15 13.14 4.51
N ALA A 152 -24.04 13.42 5.19
CA ALA A 152 -24.04 14.35 6.33
C ALA A 152 -24.52 15.77 5.95
N ILE A 153 -24.31 16.16 4.68
CA ILE A 153 -24.72 17.47 4.16
C ILE A 153 -26.16 17.45 3.64
N SER A 154 -26.57 16.37 2.95
CA SER A 154 -27.78 16.40 2.09
C SER A 154 -28.88 15.40 2.45
N GLY A 155 -28.65 14.45 3.38
CA GLY A 155 -29.67 13.44 3.68
C GLY A 155 -29.20 12.31 4.58
N SER A 156 -29.32 11.07 4.10
CA SER A 156 -28.82 9.90 4.84
C SER A 156 -28.33 8.82 3.88
N ILE A 157 -27.36 8.02 4.34
CA ILE A 157 -26.87 6.85 3.63
C ILE A 157 -26.48 5.75 4.63
N THR A 158 -26.67 4.51 4.24
CA THR A 158 -26.12 3.35 4.93
C THR A 158 -25.12 2.65 4.01
N ILE A 159 -23.87 2.51 4.45
CA ILE A 159 -22.82 1.80 3.72
C ILE A 159 -22.53 0.50 4.45
N ASN A 160 -22.62 -0.62 3.74
CA ASN A 160 -22.35 -1.95 4.26
C ASN A 160 -20.96 -2.44 3.84
N GLY A 161 -20.41 -3.43 4.57
CA GLY A 161 -19.13 -4.07 4.25
C GLY A 161 -17.89 -3.30 4.75
N LEU A 162 -18.07 -2.29 5.57
CA LEU A 162 -16.97 -1.54 6.17
C LEU A 162 -16.48 -2.24 7.43
N ASN A 163 -15.20 -2.63 7.44
CA ASN A 163 -14.57 -3.19 8.62
C ASN A 163 -14.23 -2.08 9.63
N LEU A 164 -14.91 -2.08 10.77
CA LEU A 164 -14.69 -1.10 11.84
C LEU A 164 -13.33 -1.26 12.55
N LYS A 165 -12.68 -2.41 12.40
CA LYS A 165 -11.33 -2.69 12.91
C LYS A 165 -10.24 -2.45 11.84
N SER A 166 -10.63 -1.95 10.66
CA SER A 166 -9.71 -1.65 9.56
C SER A 166 -8.56 -0.75 10.00
N LEU A 167 -7.38 -1.02 9.46
CA LEU A 167 -6.18 -0.19 9.58
C LEU A 167 -6.15 0.96 8.56
N GLN A 168 -7.16 1.07 7.68
CA GLN A 168 -7.28 2.18 6.73
C GLN A 168 -7.42 3.50 7.50
N GLY A 169 -6.50 4.45 7.25
CA GLY A 169 -6.49 5.75 7.92
C GLY A 169 -7.77 6.57 7.69
N ASP A 170 -8.39 6.39 6.51
CA ASP A 170 -9.61 7.10 6.10
C ASP A 170 -10.85 6.75 6.97
N LYS A 171 -10.80 5.68 7.77
CA LYS A 171 -11.81 5.38 8.80
C LYS A 171 -11.99 6.52 9.80
N GLU A 172 -10.98 7.38 9.98
CA GLU A 172 -11.04 8.55 10.85
C GLU A 172 -12.14 9.53 10.45
N ILE A 173 -12.69 9.42 9.23
CA ILE A 173 -13.85 10.20 8.79
C ILE A 173 -15.03 10.10 9.76
N LEU A 174 -15.21 8.97 10.44
CA LEU A 174 -16.28 8.81 11.42
C LEU A 174 -16.12 9.76 12.61
N SER A 175 -14.89 9.91 13.09
CA SER A 175 -14.57 10.86 14.17
C SER A 175 -14.81 12.31 13.73
N VAL A 176 -14.39 12.64 12.50
CA VAL A 176 -14.60 13.99 11.92
C VAL A 176 -16.08 14.30 11.78
N LEU A 177 -16.87 13.42 11.19
CA LEU A 177 -18.32 13.62 11.01
C LEU A 177 -19.05 13.78 12.34
N LYS A 178 -18.68 12.98 13.34
CA LYS A 178 -19.24 13.12 14.69
C LYS A 178 -18.91 14.49 15.31
N LYS A 179 -17.67 14.98 15.17
CA LYS A 179 -17.26 16.32 15.64
C LYS A 179 -18.00 17.44 14.90
N CYS A 180 -18.37 17.22 13.64
CA CYS A 180 -19.15 18.15 12.85
C CYS A 180 -20.67 18.08 13.16
N GLY A 181 -21.10 17.21 14.08
CA GLY A 181 -22.50 17.13 14.51
C GLY A 181 -23.36 16.17 13.71
N ALA A 182 -22.82 15.40 12.77
CA ALA A 182 -23.62 14.41 12.05
C ALA A 182 -24.03 13.25 12.98
N GLU A 183 -25.28 12.77 12.80
CA GLU A 183 -25.74 11.56 13.49
C GLU A 183 -25.15 10.31 12.82
N LEU A 184 -24.49 9.48 13.65
CA LEU A 184 -23.88 8.22 13.21
C LEU A 184 -24.55 7.03 13.88
N LYS A 185 -25.02 6.08 13.07
CA LYS A 185 -25.48 4.76 13.54
C LYS A 185 -24.54 3.69 13.02
N ILE A 186 -23.85 3.01 13.92
CA ILE A 186 -22.87 1.96 13.58
C ILE A 186 -23.41 0.63 14.08
N LYS A 187 -23.55 -0.33 13.18
CA LYS A 187 -24.05 -1.67 13.51
C LYS A 187 -23.30 -2.73 12.69
N ASN A 188 -22.60 -3.66 13.38
CA ASN A 188 -21.79 -4.68 12.73
C ASN A 188 -20.78 -4.06 11.73
N ASN A 189 -20.86 -4.42 10.45
CA ASN A 189 -20.03 -3.91 9.36
C ASN A 189 -20.79 -2.86 8.52
N SER A 190 -21.72 -2.11 9.10
CA SER A 190 -22.45 -1.04 8.43
C SER A 190 -22.36 0.27 9.18
N VAL A 191 -22.31 1.36 8.44
CA VAL A 191 -22.29 2.72 8.93
C VAL A 191 -23.41 3.49 8.26
N THR A 192 -24.29 4.07 9.08
CA THR A 192 -25.32 5.01 8.61
C THR A 192 -24.95 6.40 9.09
N VAL A 193 -24.96 7.35 8.17
CA VAL A 193 -24.83 8.78 8.45
C VAL A 193 -26.16 9.43 8.13
N ILE A 194 -26.61 10.31 9.01
CA ILE A 194 -27.85 11.09 8.85
C ILE A 194 -27.50 12.57 9.05
N LYS A 195 -28.00 13.40 8.16
CA LYS A 195 -27.94 14.85 8.31
C LYS A 195 -28.71 15.25 9.57
N ASN A 196 -28.09 16.08 10.38
CA ASN A 196 -28.70 16.73 11.53
C ASN A 196 -29.31 18.07 11.14
#